data_0b1836a24054f10e4484ff5f8d30e3a1
#
_entry.id   0b1836a24054f10e4484ff5f8d30e3a1
#
_cell.length_a   1.000
_cell.length_b   1.000
_cell.length_c   1.000
_cell.angle_alpha   90.00
_cell.angle_beta   90.00
_cell.angle_gamma   90.00
#
_symmetry.space_group_name_H-M   'P 1'
#
loop_
_entity.id
_entity.type
_entity.pdbx_description
1 polymer ?
#
loop_
_entity_poly.entity_id
_entity_poly.type
_entity_poly.pdbx_seq_one_letter_code
_entity_poly.pdbx_strand_id
1 'polypeptide(L)'
;MSRKDTSSLVAKASNLESLIDYQEGSVVSRTIVDKKAGTITLFAFDESQGLSEHTAPYEVMVYVVDGEVSITISSKSIILKQGEMTIIPANQPHTLTAKTKFKMLLTMIKS
;
A
#
# COMPACT_ATOMS: atom_id res chain seq x y z
N MET A 1 -15.64 -0.27 -8.63
CA MET A 1 -14.31 -0.39 -9.21
C MET A 1 -14.02 -1.81 -9.63
N SER A 2 -13.44 -2.00 -10.72
CA SER A 2 -13.28 -3.32 -11.29
C SER A 2 -11.82 -3.74 -11.35
N ARG A 3 -11.54 -4.96 -10.86
CA ARG A 3 -10.21 -5.55 -10.97
C ARG A 3 -9.82 -5.80 -12.42
N LYS A 4 -10.81 -5.88 -13.29
CA LYS A 4 -10.56 -6.18 -14.70
C LYS A 4 -9.79 -5.09 -15.39
N ASP A 5 -9.78 -3.90 -14.79
CA ASP A 5 -9.11 -2.77 -15.39
C ASP A 5 -7.61 -2.90 -15.44
N THR A 6 -7.06 -3.96 -14.83
CA THR A 6 -5.64 -4.27 -14.93
C THR A 6 -5.18 -4.32 -16.39
N SER A 7 -6.03 -4.80 -17.28
CA SER A 7 -5.67 -4.91 -18.69
C SER A 7 -5.35 -3.56 -19.33
N SER A 8 -5.90 -2.47 -18.81
CA SER A 8 -5.64 -1.14 -19.34
C SER A 8 -4.23 -0.66 -19.03
N LEU A 9 -3.53 -1.33 -18.14
CA LEU A 9 -2.17 -0.97 -17.72
C LEU A 9 -1.11 -1.78 -18.46
N VAL A 10 -1.51 -2.85 -19.13
CA VAL A 10 -0.57 -3.78 -19.77
C VAL A 10 0.10 -3.09 -20.96
N ALA A 11 1.43 -3.19 -21.01
CA ALA A 11 2.25 -2.67 -22.13
C ALA A 11 2.10 -1.17 -22.32
N LYS A 12 1.77 -0.44 -21.25
CA LYS A 12 1.63 1.01 -21.29
C LYS A 12 2.44 1.62 -20.18
N ALA A 13 2.90 2.85 -20.39
CA ALA A 13 3.53 3.63 -19.33
C ALA A 13 2.43 4.30 -18.52
N SER A 14 2.50 4.16 -17.20
CA SER A 14 1.54 4.80 -16.29
C SER A 14 2.30 5.43 -15.14
N ASN A 15 1.80 6.56 -14.68
CA ASN A 15 2.34 7.21 -13.49
C ASN A 15 1.57 6.69 -12.29
N LEU A 16 2.25 6.02 -11.38
CA LEU A 16 1.59 5.40 -10.23
C LEU A 16 0.76 6.39 -9.43
N GLU A 17 1.29 7.58 -9.24
CA GLU A 17 0.58 8.59 -8.45
C GLU A 17 -0.75 8.98 -9.08
N SER A 18 -0.83 8.93 -10.39
CA SER A 18 -2.04 9.32 -11.13
C SER A 18 -3.08 8.22 -11.23
N LEU A 19 -2.75 7.01 -10.81
CA LEU A 19 -3.67 5.88 -10.94
C LEU A 19 -4.71 5.82 -9.84
N ILE A 20 -4.57 6.63 -8.81
CA ILE A 20 -5.49 6.63 -7.68
C ILE A 20 -5.56 8.05 -7.11
N ASP A 21 -6.75 8.44 -6.66
CA ASP A 21 -6.96 9.77 -6.09
C ASP A 21 -7.27 9.66 -4.60
N TYR A 22 -6.92 10.70 -3.85
CA TYR A 22 -7.32 10.83 -2.47
C TYR A 22 -8.82 11.08 -2.40
N GLN A 23 -9.44 10.54 -1.36
CA GLN A 23 -10.83 10.79 -1.08
C GLN A 23 -10.95 11.19 0.39
N GLU A 24 -11.60 12.31 0.63
CA GLU A 24 -11.68 12.89 1.96
C GLU A 24 -12.21 11.88 2.98
N GLY A 25 -11.49 11.75 4.11
CA GLY A 25 -11.86 10.88 5.21
C GLY A 25 -11.78 9.39 4.90
N SER A 26 -11.09 9.00 3.84
CA SER A 26 -11.18 7.64 3.33
C SER A 26 -9.82 7.01 3.04
N VAL A 27 -9.85 5.69 2.92
CA VAL A 27 -8.77 4.90 2.35
C VAL A 27 -9.34 4.30 1.06
N VAL A 28 -8.66 4.57 -0.06
CA VAL A 28 -9.07 4.09 -1.37
C VAL A 28 -8.04 3.07 -1.84
N SER A 29 -8.48 2.02 -2.51
CA SER A 29 -7.56 1.02 -3.05
C SER A 29 -7.86 0.72 -4.51
N ARG A 30 -6.81 0.35 -5.23
CA ARG A 30 -6.93 -0.12 -6.61
C ARG A 30 -6.01 -1.31 -6.79
N THR A 31 -6.57 -2.44 -7.20
CA THR A 31 -5.79 -3.64 -7.45
C THR A 31 -5.09 -3.52 -8.80
N ILE A 32 -3.78 -3.69 -8.81
CA ILE A 32 -2.97 -3.65 -10.02
C ILE A 32 -2.79 -5.08 -10.56
N VAL A 33 -2.37 -6.01 -9.68
CA VAL A 33 -2.19 -7.41 -10.03
C VAL A 33 -2.81 -8.26 -8.94
N ASP A 34 -3.57 -9.28 -9.35
CA ASP A 34 -4.20 -10.19 -8.40
C ASP A 34 -4.04 -11.60 -8.94
N LYS A 35 -3.09 -12.34 -8.38
CA LYS A 35 -2.77 -13.70 -8.80
C LYS A 35 -2.60 -14.59 -7.59
N LYS A 36 -2.60 -15.89 -7.82
CA LYS A 36 -2.36 -16.86 -6.76
C LYS A 36 -1.01 -16.63 -6.07
N ALA A 37 0.00 -16.28 -6.85
CA ALA A 37 1.35 -16.11 -6.33
C ALA A 37 1.51 -14.79 -5.57
N GLY A 38 0.62 -13.83 -5.76
CA GLY A 38 0.74 -12.56 -5.06
C GLY A 38 -0.17 -11.48 -5.60
N THR A 39 -0.18 -10.37 -4.89
CA THR A 39 -1.00 -9.22 -5.27
C THR A 39 -0.17 -7.96 -5.23
N ILE A 40 -0.54 -7.01 -6.07
CA ILE A 40 0.01 -5.65 -6.04
C ILE A 40 -1.20 -4.72 -5.98
N THR A 41 -1.27 -3.91 -4.93
CA THR A 41 -2.40 -3.01 -4.69
C THR A 41 -1.89 -1.62 -4.41
N LEU A 42 -2.50 -0.63 -5.03
CA LEU A 42 -2.21 0.76 -4.79
C LEU A 42 -3.25 1.31 -3.82
N PHE A 43 -2.80 2.06 -2.82
CA PHE A 43 -3.66 2.66 -1.80
C PHE A 43 -3.46 4.16 -1.75
N ALA A 44 -4.54 4.90 -1.47
CA ALA A 44 -4.47 6.32 -1.17
C ALA A 44 -5.18 6.56 0.15
N PHE A 45 -4.48 7.15 1.10
CA PHE A 45 -4.99 7.42 2.45
C PHE A 45 -5.12 8.92 2.64
N ASP A 46 -6.28 9.37 3.10
CA ASP A 46 -6.37 10.73 3.59
C ASP A 46 -5.56 10.87 4.88
N GLU A 47 -5.21 12.08 5.23
CA GLU A 47 -4.43 12.36 6.44
C GLU A 47 -5.11 11.74 7.67
N SER A 48 -4.34 11.14 8.55
CA SER A 48 -4.78 10.50 9.78
C SER A 48 -5.52 9.18 9.59
N GLN A 49 -5.84 8.79 8.38
CA GLN A 49 -6.42 7.49 8.12
C GLN A 49 -5.34 6.42 8.22
N GLY A 50 -5.73 5.19 8.45
CA GLY A 50 -4.76 4.11 8.60
C GLY A 50 -5.39 2.74 8.56
N LEU A 51 -4.58 1.75 8.89
CA LEU A 51 -5.02 0.36 9.01
C LEU A 51 -4.73 -0.08 10.44
N SER A 52 -5.75 -0.65 11.08
CA SER A 52 -5.59 -1.16 12.44
C SER A 52 -4.65 -2.35 12.47
N GLU A 53 -4.22 -2.73 13.68
CA GLU A 53 -3.27 -3.81 13.84
C GLU A 53 -3.79 -5.12 13.23
N HIS A 54 -2.95 -5.74 12.43
CA HIS A 54 -3.26 -7.02 11.79
C HIS A 54 -1.96 -7.72 11.42
N THR A 55 -2.07 -8.97 11.00
CA THR A 55 -0.94 -9.76 10.52
C THR A 55 -1.27 -10.30 9.14
N ALA A 56 -0.23 -10.62 8.39
CA ALA A 56 -0.39 -11.33 7.13
C ALA A 56 0.56 -12.52 7.16
N PRO A 57 0.15 -13.69 6.63
CA PRO A 57 1.01 -14.88 6.64
C PRO A 57 2.10 -14.83 5.56
N TYR A 58 2.30 -13.69 4.93
CA TYR A 58 3.27 -13.50 3.84
C TYR A 58 4.08 -12.25 4.11
N GLU A 59 5.25 -12.17 3.49
CA GLU A 59 6.00 -10.93 3.49
C GLU A 59 5.27 -9.90 2.64
N VAL A 60 5.29 -8.65 3.09
CA VAL A 60 4.62 -7.55 2.42
C VAL A 60 5.62 -6.42 2.20
N MET A 61 5.73 -5.95 0.98
CA MET A 61 6.56 -4.79 0.68
C MET A 61 5.68 -3.56 0.57
N VAL A 62 6.03 -2.51 1.31
CA VAL A 62 5.36 -1.22 1.24
C VAL A 62 6.31 -0.23 0.59
N TYR A 63 5.86 0.40 -0.50
CA TYR A 63 6.62 1.45 -1.18
C TYR A 63 5.79 2.72 -1.19
N VAL A 64 6.35 3.83 -0.68
CA VAL A 64 5.62 5.09 -0.59
C VAL A 64 5.74 5.84 -1.90
N VAL A 65 4.61 6.06 -2.56
CA VAL A 65 4.52 6.77 -3.83
C VAL A 65 4.40 8.27 -3.61
N ASP A 66 3.70 8.68 -2.56
CA ASP A 66 3.44 10.08 -2.26
C ASP A 66 3.20 10.22 -0.77
N GLY A 67 3.68 11.29 -0.15
CA GLY A 67 3.39 11.58 1.24
C GLY A 67 4.25 10.81 2.23
N GLU A 68 3.70 10.61 3.43
CA GLU A 68 4.47 10.10 4.55
C GLU A 68 3.59 9.26 5.45
N VAL A 69 4.11 8.11 5.90
CA VAL A 69 3.37 7.16 6.72
C VAL A 69 4.20 6.72 7.91
N SER A 70 3.53 6.48 9.04
CA SER A 70 4.12 5.84 10.21
C SER A 70 3.67 4.39 10.22
N ILE A 71 4.62 3.46 10.28
CA ILE A 71 4.33 2.02 10.33
C ILE A 71 4.92 1.49 11.62
N THR A 72 4.10 0.78 12.40
CA THR A 72 4.57 0.10 13.60
C THR A 72 4.55 -1.39 13.31
N ILE A 73 5.72 -2.03 13.41
CA ILE A 73 5.88 -3.47 13.18
C ILE A 73 6.32 -4.07 14.51
N SER A 74 5.46 -4.94 15.06
CA SER A 74 5.58 -5.44 16.43
C SER A 74 5.58 -4.25 17.38
N SER A 75 6.68 -3.87 17.98
CA SER A 75 6.71 -2.70 18.86
C SER A 75 7.64 -1.61 18.33
N LYS A 76 8.09 -1.74 17.08
CA LYS A 76 9.03 -0.79 16.49
C LYS A 76 8.31 0.07 15.45
N SER A 77 8.41 1.39 15.62
CA SER A 77 7.79 2.34 14.69
C SER A 77 8.85 2.92 13.76
N ILE A 78 8.50 3.02 12.48
CA ILE A 78 9.34 3.66 11.48
C ILE A 78 8.48 4.64 10.68
N ILE A 79 9.13 5.63 10.09
CA ILE A 79 8.45 6.58 9.21
C ILE A 79 9.04 6.41 7.82
N LEU A 80 8.17 6.27 6.83
CA LEU A 80 8.55 6.19 5.43
C LEU A 80 8.06 7.43 4.71
N LYS A 81 8.91 7.97 3.87
CA LYS A 81 8.61 9.12 3.03
C LYS A 81 8.59 8.71 1.57
N GLN A 82 8.11 9.60 0.72
CA GLN A 82 8.05 9.35 -0.71
C GLN A 82 9.36 8.78 -1.23
N GLY A 83 9.27 7.69 -1.97
CA GLY A 83 10.43 7.01 -2.55
C GLY A 83 11.05 5.97 -1.65
N GLU A 84 10.60 5.84 -0.41
CA GLU A 84 11.15 4.85 0.53
C GLU A 84 10.25 3.63 0.61
N MET A 85 10.83 2.51 1.04
CA MET A 85 10.10 1.26 1.17
C MET A 85 10.54 0.51 2.40
N THR A 86 9.72 -0.46 2.83
CA THR A 86 10.11 -1.42 3.86
C THR A 86 9.49 -2.77 3.56
N ILE A 87 10.04 -3.81 4.17
CA ILE A 87 9.48 -5.16 4.13
C ILE A 87 8.88 -5.44 5.50
N ILE A 88 7.61 -5.81 5.54
CA ILE A 88 6.96 -6.24 6.77
C ILE A 88 7.06 -7.76 6.80
N PRO A 89 7.72 -8.34 7.82
CA PRO A 89 7.90 -9.79 7.87
C PRO A 89 6.56 -10.52 8.03
N ALA A 90 6.51 -11.74 7.52
CA ALA A 90 5.33 -12.57 7.68
C ALA A 90 5.00 -12.76 9.16
N ASN A 91 3.71 -12.74 9.48
CA ASN A 91 3.18 -13.04 10.81
C ASN A 91 3.57 -12.05 11.91
N GLN A 92 4.06 -10.87 11.54
CA GLN A 92 4.35 -9.81 12.52
C GLN A 92 3.17 -8.84 12.55
N PRO A 93 2.65 -8.52 13.74
CA PRO A 93 1.56 -7.54 13.84
C PRO A 93 2.07 -6.15 13.43
N HIS A 94 1.26 -5.45 12.68
CA HIS A 94 1.65 -4.13 12.20
C HIS A 94 0.44 -3.21 12.01
N THR A 95 0.71 -1.90 12.13
CA THR A 95 -0.29 -0.85 11.90
C THR A 95 0.31 0.19 10.97
N LEU A 96 -0.56 0.91 10.27
CA LEU A 96 -0.17 2.04 9.43
C LEU A 96 -1.02 3.24 9.80
N THR A 97 -0.38 4.42 9.84
CA THR A 97 -1.09 5.68 10.06
C THR A 97 -0.53 6.73 9.12
N ALA A 98 -1.40 7.34 8.32
CA ALA A 98 -1.01 8.39 7.38
C ALA A 98 -0.64 9.66 8.15
N LYS A 99 0.62 10.05 8.08
CA LYS A 99 1.08 11.30 8.71
C LYS A 99 0.62 12.49 7.89
N THR A 100 0.57 12.33 6.60
CA THR A 100 0.02 13.28 5.64
C THR A 100 -0.89 12.47 4.73
N LYS A 101 -1.56 13.09 3.77
CA LYS A 101 -2.14 12.31 2.68
C LYS A 101 -1.01 11.52 2.07
N PHE A 102 -1.25 10.23 1.81
CA PHE A 102 -0.15 9.38 1.35
C PHE A 102 -0.67 8.26 0.45
N LYS A 103 0.16 7.90 -0.53
CA LYS A 103 -0.13 6.79 -1.44
C LYS A 103 0.96 5.75 -1.30
N MET A 104 0.59 4.48 -1.32
CA MET A 104 1.56 3.39 -1.25
C MET A 104 1.24 2.31 -2.25
N LEU A 105 2.28 1.63 -2.70
CA LEU A 105 2.16 0.41 -3.47
C LEU A 105 2.48 -0.73 -2.53
N LEU A 106 1.54 -1.66 -2.39
CA LEU A 106 1.69 -2.78 -1.48
C LEU A 106 1.78 -4.06 -2.29
N THR A 107 2.90 -4.78 -2.13
CA THR A 107 3.15 -6.03 -2.83
C THR A 107 3.18 -7.16 -1.83
N MET A 108 2.35 -8.17 -2.05
CA MET A 108 2.29 -9.35 -1.19
C MET A 108 2.67 -10.57 -2.01
N ILE A 109 3.69 -11.29 -1.56
CA ILE A 109 4.16 -12.50 -2.23
C ILE A 109 3.62 -13.71 -1.46
N LYS A 110 2.78 -14.49 -2.11
CA LYS A 110 2.04 -15.57 -1.48
C LYS A 110 2.64 -16.94 -1.77
N SER A 111 3.93 -17.04 -1.80
CA SER A 111 4.57 -18.32 -2.08
C SER A 111 5.48 -18.79 -0.97
#